data_5b01019aced0c839b8a9a7c5332090a6
#
_entry.id   5b01019aced0c839b8a9a7c5332090a6
#
_cell.length_a   1.000
_cell.length_b   1.000
_cell.length_c   1.000
_cell.angle_alpha   90.00
_cell.angle_beta   90.00
_cell.angle_gamma   90.00
#
_symmetry.space_group_name_H-M   'P 1'
#
loop_
_entity.id
_entity.type
_entity.pdbx_description
1 polymer ?
#
loop_
_entity_poly.entity_id
_entity_poly.type
_entity_poly.pdbx_seq_one_letter_code
_entity_poly.pdbx_strand_id
1 'polypeptide(L)'
;MEAENTLFTKKEMYVMEHTISGRSTRIECLPAMERRRRMYENMHLMDGMTFTSRHHIPQLLPYNGTVDFELVAYSDWRKNNGTGQALHFFLDDYRFRNQLWYRLEQTSYSIRKFDYYFTPDYSMWVDTPTDFYNLESVFRTRFAGAYWQQTCGYNVIPTASWGNADSFTYCFEGLPDNSIIAVGGMGHNHCPAAKRLWHYALQELERQKHPSLILIYGIEEDLPDLSAPVKFLPCFISKRLRNEK
;
A
#
# COMPACT_ATOMS: atom_id res chain seq x y z
N MET A 1 27.26 17.28 28.33
CA MET A 1 27.09 16.01 29.06
C MET A 1 25.65 15.56 28.79
N GLU A 2 25.48 14.82 27.69
CA GLU A 2 24.21 14.19 27.38
C GLU A 2 24.10 12.94 28.26
N ALA A 3 23.11 12.91 29.12
CA ALA A 3 22.80 11.72 29.90
C ALA A 3 22.19 10.70 28.93
N GLU A 4 22.95 9.68 28.57
CA GLU A 4 22.44 8.48 27.92
C GLU A 4 21.46 7.80 28.89
N ASN A 5 20.19 8.10 28.73
CA ASN A 5 19.12 7.43 29.45
C ASN A 5 18.80 6.11 28.73
N THR A 6 19.75 5.19 28.74
CA THR A 6 19.56 3.84 28.19
C THR A 6 19.01 2.95 29.28
N LEU A 7 17.74 2.57 29.16
CA LEU A 7 17.04 1.61 30.05
C LEU A 7 17.76 0.24 30.12
N PHE A 8 18.59 -0.06 29.11
CA PHE A 8 19.32 -1.31 28.97
C PHE A 8 20.79 -1.04 28.63
N THR A 9 21.69 -1.86 29.17
CA THR A 9 23.10 -1.84 28.81
C THR A 9 23.32 -2.35 27.37
N LYS A 10 24.41 -1.93 26.71
CA LYS A 10 24.80 -2.46 25.38
C LYS A 10 24.86 -4.00 25.36
N LYS A 11 25.20 -4.64 26.49
CA LYS A 11 25.25 -6.09 26.61
C LYS A 11 23.86 -6.72 26.66
N GLU A 12 22.92 -6.07 27.32
CA GLU A 12 21.52 -6.52 27.38
C GLU A 12 20.85 -6.32 26.02
N MET A 13 21.07 -5.21 25.34
CA MET A 13 20.63 -4.99 23.97
C MET A 13 21.19 -6.05 23.03
N TYR A 14 22.50 -6.34 23.11
CA TYR A 14 23.13 -7.39 22.31
C TYR A 14 22.52 -8.78 22.58
N VAL A 15 22.26 -9.13 23.84
CA VAL A 15 21.60 -10.40 24.20
C VAL A 15 20.17 -10.45 23.66
N MET A 16 19.41 -9.34 23.73
CA MET A 16 18.06 -9.27 23.18
C MET A 16 18.08 -9.42 21.65
N GLU A 17 18.94 -8.70 20.95
CA GLU A 17 19.09 -8.79 19.50
C GLU A 17 19.49 -10.20 19.05
N HIS A 18 20.46 -10.83 19.73
CA HIS A 18 20.94 -12.17 19.38
C HIS A 18 19.99 -13.29 19.84
N THR A 19 19.23 -13.08 20.89
CA THR A 19 18.18 -14.02 21.30
C THR A 19 17.01 -13.99 20.32
N ILE A 20 16.76 -12.84 19.69
CA ILE A 20 15.76 -12.69 18.63
C ILE A 20 16.32 -13.19 17.29
N SER A 21 17.58 -12.87 16.95
CA SER A 21 18.19 -13.21 15.66
C SER A 21 18.79 -14.62 15.59
N GLY A 22 19.18 -15.21 16.71
CA GLY A 22 19.82 -16.54 16.77
C GLY A 22 18.86 -17.72 16.72
N ARG A 23 17.55 -17.49 16.79
CA ARG A 23 16.56 -18.54 16.55
C ARG A 23 16.25 -18.59 15.06
N SER A 24 16.35 -19.79 14.49
CA SER A 24 15.91 -20.05 13.12
C SER A 24 14.65 -19.24 12.82
N THR A 25 14.75 -18.34 11.85
CA THR A 25 13.65 -17.51 11.37
C THR A 25 12.57 -18.34 10.68
N ARG A 26 12.82 -19.62 10.42
CA ARG A 26 11.84 -20.55 9.88
C ARG A 26 10.74 -20.78 10.88
N ILE A 27 9.60 -20.18 10.61
CA ILE A 27 8.40 -20.25 11.46
C ILE A 27 7.98 -21.69 11.81
N GLU A 28 8.28 -22.62 10.90
CA GLU A 28 8.02 -24.07 11.07
C GLU A 28 8.77 -24.67 12.25
N CYS A 29 9.95 -24.11 12.58
CA CYS A 29 10.79 -24.59 13.69
C CYS A 29 10.41 -23.99 15.04
N LEU A 30 9.46 -23.05 15.09
CA LEU A 30 9.03 -22.40 16.33
C LEU A 30 7.99 -23.24 17.07
N PRO A 31 7.96 -23.17 18.42
CA PRO A 31 6.87 -23.75 19.20
C PRO A 31 5.50 -23.25 18.70
N ALA A 32 4.48 -24.11 18.74
CA ALA A 32 3.16 -23.82 18.16
C ALA A 32 2.55 -22.49 18.65
N MET A 33 2.76 -22.15 19.92
CA MET A 33 2.24 -20.90 20.50
C MET A 33 2.99 -19.68 19.97
N GLU A 34 4.30 -19.74 19.82
CA GLU A 34 5.10 -18.65 19.28
C GLU A 34 4.83 -18.47 17.78
N ARG A 35 4.69 -19.55 17.03
CA ARG A 35 4.25 -19.54 15.65
C ARG A 35 2.91 -18.82 15.48
N ARG A 36 1.90 -19.15 16.31
CA ARG A 36 0.59 -18.48 16.29
C ARG A 36 0.70 -16.97 16.57
N ARG A 37 1.55 -16.55 17.50
CA ARG A 37 1.77 -15.15 17.84
C ARG A 37 2.36 -14.38 16.66
N ARG A 38 3.37 -14.93 15.98
CA ARG A 38 4.02 -14.29 14.83
C ARG A 38 3.11 -14.25 13.61
N MET A 39 2.29 -15.30 13.41
CA MET A 39 1.34 -15.34 12.29
C MET A 39 0.18 -14.37 12.47
N TYR A 40 -0.14 -13.96 13.68
CA TYR A 40 -1.32 -13.14 13.97
C TYR A 40 -1.32 -11.80 13.22
N GLU A 41 -0.18 -11.08 13.24
CA GLU A 41 -0.02 -9.78 12.56
C GLU A 41 0.92 -9.88 11.34
N ASN A 42 0.98 -11.03 10.70
CA ASN A 42 1.85 -11.30 9.54
C ASN A 42 3.35 -11.12 9.81
N MET A 43 3.79 -11.06 11.06
CA MET A 43 5.20 -10.83 11.42
C MET A 43 6.15 -11.84 10.79
N HIS A 44 5.68 -13.06 10.52
CA HIS A 44 6.45 -14.11 9.84
C HIS A 44 6.74 -13.80 8.36
N LEU A 45 6.03 -12.84 7.76
CA LEU A 45 6.19 -12.43 6.36
C LEU A 45 7.12 -11.22 6.22
N MET A 46 7.69 -10.71 7.31
CA MET A 46 8.54 -9.51 7.32
C MET A 46 10.00 -9.80 6.88
N ASP A 47 10.40 -11.08 6.84
CA ASP A 47 11.77 -11.47 6.49
C ASP A 47 12.12 -10.95 5.08
N GLY A 48 13.23 -10.23 5.00
CA GLY A 48 13.73 -9.64 3.74
C GLY A 48 13.11 -8.30 3.36
N MET A 49 12.09 -7.81 4.07
CA MET A 49 11.56 -6.46 3.82
C MET A 49 12.50 -5.39 4.33
N THR A 50 12.56 -4.27 3.60
CA THR A 50 13.20 -3.04 4.06
C THR A 50 12.14 -2.08 4.60
N PHE A 51 12.53 -1.24 5.57
CA PHE A 51 11.61 -0.34 6.28
C PHE A 51 12.13 1.10 6.26
N THR A 52 11.22 2.05 6.36
CA THR A 52 11.58 3.47 6.55
C THR A 52 12.15 3.68 7.96
N SER A 53 12.94 4.74 8.13
CA SER A 53 13.61 5.03 9.41
C SER A 53 12.68 5.60 10.47
N ARG A 54 11.61 6.34 10.05
CA ARG A 54 10.77 7.09 10.98
C ARG A 54 9.65 6.24 11.60
N HIS A 55 8.80 5.65 10.76
CA HIS A 55 7.64 4.89 11.22
C HIS A 55 7.74 3.40 10.93
N HIS A 56 8.91 2.94 10.44
CA HIS A 56 9.15 1.55 10.06
C HIS A 56 8.08 1.00 9.11
N ILE A 57 7.69 1.82 8.13
CA ILE A 57 6.79 1.42 7.05
C ILE A 57 7.57 0.58 6.03
N PRO A 58 7.04 -0.57 5.58
CA PRO A 58 7.69 -1.37 4.53
C PRO A 58 7.89 -0.56 3.25
N GLN A 59 9.07 -0.68 2.64
CA GLN A 59 9.43 0.03 1.41
C GLN A 59 9.06 -0.80 0.19
N LEU A 60 8.41 -0.15 -0.77
CA LEU A 60 8.10 -0.74 -2.08
C LEU A 60 9.24 -0.50 -3.06
N LEU A 61 9.43 -1.44 -3.97
CA LEU A 61 10.30 -1.28 -5.13
C LEU A 61 9.59 -0.46 -6.20
N PRO A 62 10.33 0.33 -7.03
CA PRO A 62 9.73 1.10 -8.10
C PRO A 62 9.15 0.21 -9.19
N TYR A 63 8.02 0.62 -9.72
CA TYR A 63 7.40 0.04 -10.89
C TYR A 63 7.42 1.04 -12.05
N ASN A 64 8.05 0.69 -13.15
CA ASN A 64 8.12 1.50 -14.37
C ASN A 64 7.81 0.65 -15.63
N GLY A 65 7.03 -0.41 -15.44
CA GLY A 65 6.60 -1.31 -16.52
C GLY A 65 5.43 -0.76 -17.33
N THR A 66 4.79 -1.65 -18.07
CA THR A 66 3.63 -1.28 -18.89
C THR A 66 2.43 -0.86 -18.04
N VAL A 67 1.62 0.04 -18.60
CA VAL A 67 0.30 0.44 -18.09
C VAL A 67 -0.81 0.12 -19.09
N ASP A 68 -0.53 -0.83 -19.98
CA ASP A 68 -1.48 -1.36 -20.95
C ASP A 68 -2.00 -2.72 -20.45
N PHE A 69 -3.02 -2.66 -19.63
CA PHE A 69 -3.67 -3.81 -19.01
C PHE A 69 -5.18 -3.56 -18.81
N GLU A 70 -5.93 -4.62 -18.73
CA GLU A 70 -7.33 -4.55 -18.32
C GLU A 70 -7.45 -4.51 -16.79
N LEU A 71 -8.28 -3.61 -16.27
CA LEU A 71 -8.53 -3.51 -14.82
C LEU A 71 -9.56 -4.53 -14.36
N VAL A 72 -9.22 -5.26 -13.31
CA VAL A 72 -10.10 -6.20 -12.61
C VAL A 72 -10.19 -5.82 -11.14
N ALA A 73 -11.40 -5.59 -10.66
CA ALA A 73 -11.63 -5.35 -9.24
C ALA A 73 -11.42 -6.65 -8.42
N TYR A 74 -10.86 -6.52 -7.21
CA TYR A 74 -10.68 -7.68 -6.34
C TYR A 74 -11.99 -8.44 -6.07
N SER A 75 -13.15 -7.78 -6.05
CA SER A 75 -14.46 -8.45 -5.93
C SER A 75 -14.74 -9.47 -7.05
N ASP A 76 -14.15 -9.28 -8.23
CA ASP A 76 -14.38 -10.09 -9.43
C ASP A 76 -13.22 -11.00 -9.82
N TRP A 77 -12.16 -11.08 -9.01
CA TRP A 77 -10.94 -11.81 -9.34
C TRP A 77 -11.18 -13.28 -9.73
N ARG A 78 -12.21 -13.93 -9.13
CA ARG A 78 -12.51 -15.34 -9.44
C ARG A 78 -13.02 -15.57 -10.85
N LYS A 79 -13.67 -14.57 -11.44
CA LYS A 79 -14.31 -14.63 -12.77
C LYS A 79 -13.33 -14.36 -13.91
N ASN A 80 -12.13 -13.92 -13.60
CA ASN A 80 -11.12 -13.50 -14.56
C ASN A 80 -9.95 -14.48 -14.61
N ASN A 81 -9.25 -14.55 -15.74
CA ASN A 81 -8.10 -15.46 -15.95
C ASN A 81 -6.78 -14.86 -15.49
N GLY A 82 -6.68 -13.52 -15.42
CA GLY A 82 -5.52 -12.78 -14.96
C GLY A 82 -4.53 -12.36 -16.04
N THR A 83 -4.57 -12.96 -17.22
CA THR A 83 -3.63 -12.66 -18.32
C THR A 83 -3.93 -11.29 -18.93
N GLY A 84 -2.90 -10.44 -19.04
CA GLY A 84 -3.04 -9.05 -19.49
C GLY A 84 -3.86 -8.17 -18.54
N GLN A 85 -4.09 -8.63 -17.30
CA GLN A 85 -4.99 -7.99 -16.35
C GLN A 85 -4.26 -7.50 -15.12
N ALA A 86 -4.70 -6.34 -14.61
CA ALA A 86 -4.25 -5.74 -13.36
C ALA A 86 -5.34 -5.81 -12.29
N LEU A 87 -5.03 -6.48 -11.19
CA LEU A 87 -5.91 -6.58 -10.04
C LEU A 87 -5.82 -5.32 -9.19
N HIS A 88 -6.96 -4.64 -8.95
CA HIS A 88 -7.01 -3.43 -8.14
C HIS A 88 -7.93 -3.56 -6.92
N PHE A 89 -7.70 -2.69 -5.94
CA PHE A 89 -8.39 -2.66 -4.65
C PHE A 89 -9.03 -1.29 -4.36
N PHE A 90 -9.32 -0.50 -5.38
CA PHE A 90 -10.11 0.73 -5.25
C PHE A 90 -11.59 0.38 -4.98
N LEU A 91 -11.81 -0.14 -3.79
CA LEU A 91 -13.07 -0.70 -3.28
C LEU A 91 -13.19 -0.40 -1.78
N ASP A 92 -14.40 -0.48 -1.24
CA ASP A 92 -14.58 -0.42 0.21
C ASP A 92 -13.77 -1.52 0.93
N ASP A 93 -13.09 -1.17 2.01
CA ASP A 93 -12.18 -2.05 2.77
C ASP A 93 -12.82 -3.38 3.19
N TYR A 94 -14.11 -3.39 3.57
CA TYR A 94 -14.79 -4.59 4.02
C TYR A 94 -14.79 -5.71 2.97
N ARG A 95 -14.57 -5.37 1.69
CA ARG A 95 -14.53 -6.33 0.57
C ARG A 95 -13.23 -7.12 0.51
N PHE A 96 -12.13 -6.60 1.06
CA PHE A 96 -10.81 -7.23 0.96
C PHE A 96 -10.03 -7.30 2.29
N ARG A 97 -10.31 -6.43 3.26
CA ARG A 97 -9.52 -6.26 4.48
C ARG A 97 -9.24 -7.58 5.20
N ASN A 98 -10.26 -8.39 5.45
CA ASN A 98 -10.11 -9.65 6.18
C ASN A 98 -9.23 -10.66 5.44
N GLN A 99 -9.37 -10.75 4.12
CA GLN A 99 -8.59 -11.66 3.28
C GLN A 99 -7.14 -11.18 3.14
N LEU A 100 -6.93 -9.89 2.93
CA LEU A 100 -5.60 -9.33 2.69
C LEU A 100 -4.81 -9.10 3.96
N TRP A 101 -5.44 -8.99 5.14
CA TRP A 101 -4.68 -8.85 6.38
C TRP A 101 -4.54 -10.17 7.14
N TYR A 102 -5.66 -10.83 7.45
CA TYR A 102 -5.61 -12.05 8.26
C TYR A 102 -5.27 -13.33 7.46
N ARG A 103 -5.24 -13.26 6.14
CA ARG A 103 -4.96 -14.39 5.25
C ARG A 103 -4.11 -13.97 4.05
N LEU A 104 -3.16 -13.06 4.25
CA LEU A 104 -2.38 -12.47 3.17
C LEU A 104 -1.68 -13.53 2.32
N GLU A 105 -0.98 -14.47 2.94
CA GLU A 105 -0.26 -15.55 2.23
C GLU A 105 -1.20 -16.41 1.37
N GLN A 106 -2.31 -16.86 1.95
CA GLN A 106 -3.29 -17.69 1.24
C GLN A 106 -3.98 -16.93 0.11
N THR A 107 -4.30 -15.66 0.36
CA THR A 107 -4.93 -14.77 -0.63
C THR A 107 -3.95 -14.49 -1.77
N SER A 108 -2.70 -14.20 -1.48
CA SER A 108 -1.65 -13.98 -2.47
C SER A 108 -1.50 -15.19 -3.39
N TYR A 109 -1.45 -16.39 -2.83
CA TYR A 109 -1.44 -17.61 -3.62
C TYR A 109 -2.68 -17.76 -4.51
N SER A 110 -3.86 -17.38 -4.02
CA SER A 110 -5.12 -17.51 -4.76
C SER A 110 -5.19 -16.53 -5.95
N ILE A 111 -4.63 -15.32 -5.81
CA ILE A 111 -4.65 -14.29 -6.86
C ILE A 111 -3.42 -14.34 -7.79
N ARG A 112 -2.47 -15.26 -7.61
CA ARG A 112 -1.18 -15.34 -8.34
C ARG A 112 -1.28 -15.41 -9.87
N LYS A 113 -2.47 -15.59 -10.40
CA LYS A 113 -2.74 -15.70 -11.84
C LYS A 113 -2.72 -14.38 -12.59
N PHE A 114 -2.80 -13.24 -11.88
CA PHE A 114 -2.78 -11.92 -12.50
C PHE A 114 -1.36 -11.50 -12.88
N ASP A 115 -1.24 -10.75 -13.96
CA ASP A 115 0.06 -10.26 -14.42
C ASP A 115 0.50 -9.02 -13.65
N TYR A 116 -0.46 -8.20 -13.17
CA TYR A 116 -0.20 -6.95 -12.45
C TYR A 116 -1.10 -6.80 -11.24
N TYR A 117 -0.60 -6.09 -10.22
CA TYR A 117 -1.31 -5.87 -8.95
C TYR A 117 -1.14 -4.42 -8.51
N PHE A 118 -2.22 -3.77 -8.19
CA PHE A 118 -2.14 -2.54 -7.39
C PHE A 118 -1.97 -2.93 -5.91
N THR A 119 -1.23 -2.15 -5.14
CA THR A 119 -1.25 -2.36 -3.68
C THR A 119 -2.66 -2.15 -3.15
N PRO A 120 -3.07 -2.84 -2.07
CA PRO A 120 -4.38 -2.61 -1.46
C PRO A 120 -4.57 -1.15 -1.08
N ASP A 121 -5.71 -0.58 -1.44
CA ASP A 121 -6.06 0.82 -1.12
C ASP A 121 -6.87 0.86 0.17
N TYR A 122 -6.18 0.68 1.32
CA TYR A 122 -6.83 0.82 2.61
C TYR A 122 -7.25 2.27 2.85
N SER A 123 -8.51 2.46 3.26
CA SER A 123 -9.09 3.78 3.49
C SER A 123 -8.32 4.59 4.52
N MET A 124 -8.14 5.88 4.22
CA MET A 124 -7.62 6.87 5.15
C MET A 124 -8.72 7.89 5.48
N TRP A 125 -8.75 8.34 6.72
CA TRP A 125 -9.82 9.16 7.26
C TRP A 125 -9.38 10.61 7.44
N VAL A 126 -10.21 11.54 7.02
CA VAL A 126 -9.95 13.00 7.11
C VAL A 126 -10.29 13.52 8.51
N ASP A 127 -11.26 12.91 9.18
CA ASP A 127 -11.89 13.33 10.43
C ASP A 127 -11.58 12.41 11.63
N THR A 128 -10.57 11.56 11.50
CA THR A 128 -10.16 10.69 12.63
C THR A 128 -9.57 11.52 13.76
N PRO A 129 -9.90 11.24 15.02
CA PRO A 129 -9.33 11.91 16.17
C PRO A 129 -7.88 11.48 16.48
N THR A 130 -7.34 10.52 15.76
CA THR A 130 -5.99 9.97 15.92
C THR A 130 -5.41 9.51 14.61
N ASP A 131 -4.12 9.77 14.38
CA ASP A 131 -3.39 9.30 13.19
C ASP A 131 -3.13 7.80 13.18
N PHE A 132 -3.39 7.11 14.28
CA PHE A 132 -3.11 5.68 14.39
C PHE A 132 -3.78 4.85 13.27
N TYR A 133 -5.07 5.09 13.00
CA TYR A 133 -5.78 4.33 11.97
C TYR A 133 -5.28 4.64 10.56
N ASN A 134 -4.90 5.89 10.29
CA ASN A 134 -4.32 6.27 9.01
C ASN A 134 -2.93 5.66 8.83
N LEU A 135 -2.09 5.71 9.86
CA LEU A 135 -0.77 5.09 9.84
C LEU A 135 -0.85 3.57 9.66
N GLU A 136 -1.81 2.92 10.32
CA GLU A 136 -2.09 1.49 10.15
C GLU A 136 -2.51 1.16 8.69
N SER A 137 -3.34 1.99 8.06
CA SER A 137 -3.74 1.84 6.65
C SER A 137 -2.53 1.94 5.72
N VAL A 138 -1.65 2.94 5.93
CA VAL A 138 -0.39 3.06 5.18
C VAL A 138 0.48 1.83 5.38
N PHE A 139 0.69 1.40 6.62
CA PHE A 139 1.48 0.22 6.92
C PHE A 139 0.96 -1.02 6.19
N ARG A 140 -0.35 -1.30 6.28
CA ARG A 140 -0.97 -2.47 5.64
C ARG A 140 -0.88 -2.45 4.12
N THR A 141 -1.09 -1.28 3.52
CA THR A 141 -0.93 -1.07 2.06
C THR A 141 0.49 -1.42 1.61
N ARG A 142 1.50 -0.86 2.28
CA ARG A 142 2.92 -1.10 1.95
C ARG A 142 3.35 -2.52 2.26
N PHE A 143 2.88 -3.08 3.38
CA PHE A 143 3.20 -4.44 3.80
C PHE A 143 2.77 -5.48 2.74
N ALA A 144 1.52 -5.42 2.30
CA ALA A 144 1.03 -6.32 1.27
C ALA A 144 1.80 -6.17 -0.04
N GLY A 145 2.07 -4.92 -0.46
CA GLY A 145 2.85 -4.65 -1.67
C GLY A 145 4.28 -5.14 -1.59
N ALA A 146 4.98 -4.91 -0.48
CA ALA A 146 6.35 -5.38 -0.26
C ALA A 146 6.41 -6.92 -0.25
N TYR A 147 5.48 -7.58 0.43
CA TYR A 147 5.37 -9.03 0.40
C TYR A 147 5.17 -9.56 -1.03
N TRP A 148 4.28 -8.95 -1.80
CA TRP A 148 4.03 -9.35 -3.18
C TRP A 148 5.25 -9.13 -4.10
N GLN A 149 5.95 -8.00 -3.96
CA GLN A 149 7.14 -7.71 -4.76
C GLN A 149 8.32 -8.60 -4.38
N GLN A 150 8.64 -8.64 -3.09
CA GLN A 150 9.93 -9.18 -2.61
C GLN A 150 9.87 -10.69 -2.35
N THR A 151 8.71 -11.22 -1.96
CA THR A 151 8.55 -12.64 -1.65
C THR A 151 7.84 -13.40 -2.77
N CYS A 152 6.75 -12.83 -3.33
CA CYS A 152 5.97 -13.50 -4.37
C CYS A 152 6.49 -13.25 -5.80
N GLY A 153 7.31 -12.20 -6.00
CA GLY A 153 7.83 -11.82 -7.32
C GLY A 153 6.78 -11.22 -8.26
N TYR A 154 5.73 -10.59 -7.70
CA TYR A 154 4.65 -10.00 -8.48
C TYR A 154 5.02 -8.61 -9.03
N ASN A 155 4.43 -8.26 -10.17
CA ASN A 155 4.51 -6.91 -10.73
C ASN A 155 3.52 -5.99 -9.99
N VAL A 156 4.01 -5.25 -9.01
CA VAL A 156 3.16 -4.43 -8.13
C VAL A 156 3.28 -2.96 -8.48
N ILE A 157 2.13 -2.32 -8.69
CA ILE A 157 1.98 -0.88 -8.91
C ILE A 157 1.66 -0.26 -7.55
N PRO A 158 2.52 0.61 -7.01
CA PRO A 158 2.26 1.30 -5.75
C PRO A 158 1.01 2.18 -5.82
N THR A 159 0.17 2.15 -4.78
CA THR A 159 -0.93 3.10 -4.61
C THR A 159 -0.61 4.10 -3.51
N ALA A 160 -1.05 5.34 -3.66
CA ALA A 160 -1.00 6.38 -2.66
C ALA A 160 -2.42 6.77 -2.25
N SER A 161 -2.62 6.94 -0.95
CA SER A 161 -3.82 7.50 -0.34
C SER A 161 -3.43 8.43 0.80
N TRP A 162 -4.32 9.29 1.21
CA TRP A 162 -4.11 10.29 2.27
C TRP A 162 -5.39 10.55 3.04
N GLY A 163 -5.24 11.04 4.25
CA GLY A 163 -6.34 11.49 5.12
C GLY A 163 -6.35 13.00 5.28
N ASN A 164 -6.20 13.46 6.53
CA ASN A 164 -6.08 14.87 6.91
C ASN A 164 -4.71 15.48 6.53
N ALA A 165 -4.53 16.77 6.84
CA ALA A 165 -3.28 17.48 6.56
C ALA A 165 -2.05 16.86 7.29
N ASP A 166 -2.23 16.33 8.48
CA ASP A 166 -1.16 15.74 9.28
C ASP A 166 -0.65 14.43 8.64
N SER A 167 -1.51 13.74 7.90
CA SER A 167 -1.16 12.49 7.20
C SER A 167 -0.03 12.66 6.17
N PHE A 168 0.17 13.87 5.60
CA PHE A 168 1.25 14.13 4.63
C PHE A 168 2.66 13.99 5.21
N THR A 169 2.77 13.87 6.51
CA THR A 169 4.04 13.59 7.19
C THR A 169 4.46 12.11 7.09
N TYR A 170 3.53 11.20 6.73
CA TYR A 170 3.77 9.76 6.67
C TYR A 170 3.07 9.02 5.53
N CYS A 171 2.00 9.57 4.93
CA CYS A 171 1.17 8.82 3.97
C CYS A 171 1.93 8.36 2.72
N PHE A 172 3.01 9.05 2.36
CA PHE A 172 3.87 8.67 1.23
C PHE A 172 5.14 7.91 1.66
N GLU A 173 5.30 7.60 2.96
CA GLU A 173 6.39 6.72 3.39
C GLU A 173 6.26 5.34 2.75
N GLY A 174 7.40 4.73 2.47
CA GLY A 174 7.48 3.43 1.81
C GLY A 174 7.12 3.44 0.32
N LEU A 175 6.64 4.54 -0.25
CA LEU A 175 6.54 4.70 -1.70
C LEU A 175 7.92 4.92 -2.32
N PRO A 176 8.22 4.28 -3.47
CA PRO A 176 9.45 4.53 -4.21
C PRO A 176 9.42 5.89 -4.92
N ASP A 177 10.59 6.48 -5.08
CA ASP A 177 10.78 7.66 -5.92
C ASP A 177 10.87 7.26 -7.40
N ASN A 178 10.53 8.18 -8.30
CA ASN A 178 10.61 8.00 -9.77
C ASN A 178 9.89 6.73 -10.28
N SER A 179 8.76 6.42 -9.70
CA SER A 179 7.93 5.24 -10.02
C SER A 179 6.59 5.66 -10.59
N ILE A 180 5.95 4.75 -11.32
CA ILE A 180 4.52 4.85 -11.59
C ILE A 180 3.79 4.66 -10.27
N ILE A 181 2.91 5.60 -9.90
CA ILE A 181 2.13 5.57 -8.66
C ILE A 181 0.66 5.75 -9.01
N ALA A 182 -0.20 4.93 -8.44
CA ALA A 182 -1.63 5.03 -8.62
C ALA A 182 -2.32 5.71 -7.44
N VAL A 183 -3.44 6.38 -7.71
CA VAL A 183 -4.29 7.02 -6.71
C VAL A 183 -5.77 6.75 -6.99
N GLY A 184 -6.58 6.64 -5.95
CA GLY A 184 -8.03 6.56 -6.08
C GLY A 184 -8.62 7.95 -6.30
N GLY A 185 -9.20 8.21 -7.45
CA GLY A 185 -9.85 9.47 -7.81
C GLY A 185 -11.35 9.50 -7.52
N MET A 186 -11.80 8.76 -6.51
CA MET A 186 -13.23 8.70 -6.17
C MET A 186 -13.48 9.41 -4.84
N GLY A 187 -14.56 10.17 -4.76
CA GLY A 187 -15.02 10.72 -3.47
C GLY A 187 -14.53 12.12 -3.10
N HIS A 188 -13.64 12.75 -3.85
CA HIS A 188 -13.14 14.11 -3.55
C HIS A 188 -14.04 15.24 -4.07
N ASN A 189 -15.02 14.94 -4.90
CA ASN A 189 -15.93 15.94 -5.49
C ASN A 189 -17.14 16.30 -4.61
N HIS A 190 -17.20 15.82 -3.36
CA HIS A 190 -18.34 16.06 -2.46
C HIS A 190 -18.48 17.52 -2.01
N CYS A 191 -17.36 18.23 -1.91
CA CYS A 191 -17.37 19.65 -1.54
C CYS A 191 -16.06 20.36 -1.98
N PRO A 192 -16.07 21.70 -2.05
CA PRO A 192 -14.87 22.46 -2.46
C PRO A 192 -13.63 22.20 -1.58
N ALA A 193 -13.81 21.90 -0.31
CA ALA A 193 -12.69 21.59 0.58
C ALA A 193 -12.04 20.25 0.23
N ALA A 194 -12.83 19.24 -0.07
CA ALA A 194 -12.33 17.92 -0.48
C ALA A 194 -11.57 18.04 -1.82
N LYS A 195 -12.07 18.84 -2.78
CA LYS A 195 -11.37 19.10 -4.04
C LYS A 195 -10.02 19.81 -3.82
N ARG A 196 -9.97 20.81 -2.94
CA ARG A 196 -8.70 21.49 -2.61
C ARG A 196 -7.70 20.53 -1.95
N LEU A 197 -8.15 19.68 -1.05
CA LEU A 197 -7.30 18.66 -0.41
C LEU A 197 -6.75 17.68 -1.45
N TRP A 198 -7.58 17.24 -2.38
CA TRP A 198 -7.19 16.39 -3.50
C TRP A 198 -6.09 17.01 -4.36
N HIS A 199 -6.28 18.27 -4.79
CA HIS A 199 -5.27 18.99 -5.57
C HIS A 199 -3.96 19.15 -4.81
N TYR A 200 -4.04 19.56 -3.55
CA TYR A 200 -2.87 19.68 -2.68
C TYR A 200 -2.13 18.36 -2.53
N ALA A 201 -2.85 17.26 -2.34
CA ALA A 201 -2.28 15.94 -2.16
C ALA A 201 -1.54 15.42 -3.42
N LEU A 202 -2.07 15.69 -4.61
CA LEU A 202 -1.38 15.35 -5.86
C LEU A 202 -0.07 16.12 -6.01
N GLN A 203 -0.05 17.43 -5.68
CA GLN A 203 1.15 18.25 -5.71
C GLN A 203 2.16 17.79 -4.64
N GLU A 204 1.70 17.42 -3.45
CA GLU A 204 2.57 16.86 -2.40
C GLU A 204 3.13 15.48 -2.79
N LEU A 205 2.36 14.62 -3.44
CA LEU A 205 2.84 13.36 -3.97
C LEU A 205 3.95 13.60 -5.00
N GLU A 206 3.73 14.52 -5.93
CA GLU A 206 4.74 14.90 -6.92
C GLU A 206 6.01 15.45 -6.27
N ARG A 207 5.86 16.39 -5.35
CA ARG A 207 6.97 17.03 -4.64
C ARG A 207 7.81 16.04 -3.84
N GLN A 208 7.17 15.06 -3.20
CA GLN A 208 7.86 14.12 -2.30
C GLN A 208 8.40 12.89 -3.04
N LYS A 209 7.77 12.46 -4.13
CA LYS A 209 8.06 11.16 -4.78
C LYS A 209 8.49 11.25 -6.23
N HIS A 210 8.35 12.41 -6.86
CA HIS A 210 8.73 12.62 -8.26
C HIS A 210 8.25 11.49 -9.19
N PRO A 211 6.93 11.14 -9.19
CA PRO A 211 6.44 10.00 -9.92
C PRO A 211 6.74 10.12 -11.42
N SER A 212 7.14 9.03 -12.06
CA SER A 212 7.33 8.97 -13.51
C SER A 212 6.01 9.01 -14.29
N LEU A 213 4.90 8.60 -13.64
CA LEU A 213 3.54 8.66 -14.13
C LEU A 213 2.57 8.53 -12.94
N ILE A 214 1.52 9.34 -12.92
CA ILE A 214 0.42 9.19 -11.96
C ILE A 214 -0.76 8.52 -12.66
N LEU A 215 -1.21 7.38 -12.13
CA LEU A 215 -2.41 6.67 -12.58
C LEU A 215 -3.58 7.07 -11.69
N ILE A 216 -4.63 7.67 -12.24
CA ILE A 216 -5.82 8.07 -11.47
C ILE A 216 -6.97 7.13 -11.81
N TYR A 217 -7.40 6.32 -10.82
CA TYR A 217 -8.59 5.48 -10.96
C TYR A 217 -9.84 6.31 -10.69
N GLY A 218 -10.55 6.71 -11.75
CA GLY A 218 -11.71 7.56 -11.59
C GLY A 218 -12.29 8.10 -12.89
N ILE A 219 -12.96 9.23 -12.77
CA ILE A 219 -13.50 10.01 -13.89
C ILE A 219 -12.50 11.13 -14.20
N GLU A 220 -12.31 11.41 -15.48
CA GLU A 220 -11.47 12.54 -15.92
C GLU A 220 -12.06 13.86 -15.39
N GLU A 221 -11.19 14.67 -14.81
CA GLU A 221 -11.54 15.95 -14.19
C GLU A 221 -10.36 16.93 -14.20
N ASP A 222 -10.64 18.17 -13.78
CA ASP A 222 -9.60 19.18 -13.61
C ASP A 222 -8.56 18.75 -12.58
N LEU A 223 -7.31 18.81 -12.98
CA LEU A 223 -6.15 18.52 -12.16
C LEU A 223 -5.43 19.81 -11.75
N PRO A 224 -4.68 19.79 -10.64
CA PRO A 224 -3.74 20.86 -10.36
C PRO A 224 -2.62 20.87 -11.41
N ASP A 225 -1.83 21.93 -11.43
CA ASP A 225 -0.60 21.98 -12.24
C ASP A 225 0.38 20.93 -11.73
N LEU A 226 0.71 19.95 -12.59
CA LEU A 226 1.62 18.84 -12.33
C LEU A 226 2.63 18.72 -13.45
N SER A 227 3.88 18.48 -13.12
CA SER A 227 4.96 18.18 -14.08
C SER A 227 4.93 16.71 -14.53
N ALA A 228 4.51 15.81 -13.62
CA ALA A 228 4.39 14.40 -13.91
C ALA A 228 3.24 14.14 -14.89
N PRO A 229 3.43 13.26 -15.88
CA PRO A 229 2.33 12.83 -16.75
C PRO A 229 1.25 12.12 -15.93
N VAL A 230 -0.02 12.29 -16.37
CA VAL A 230 -1.19 11.67 -15.74
C VAL A 230 -1.92 10.79 -16.75
N LYS A 231 -2.35 9.60 -16.31
CA LYS A 231 -3.23 8.71 -17.08
C LYS A 231 -4.43 8.33 -16.24
N PHE A 232 -5.64 8.60 -16.73
CA PHE A 232 -6.86 8.15 -16.09
C PHE A 232 -7.15 6.68 -16.41
N LEU A 233 -7.49 5.94 -15.37
CA LEU A 233 -7.93 4.56 -15.46
C LEU A 233 -9.45 4.50 -15.29
N PRO A 234 -10.18 3.80 -16.19
CA PRO A 234 -11.64 3.80 -16.16
C PRO A 234 -12.18 3.09 -14.93
N CYS A 235 -12.97 3.78 -14.13
CA CYS A 235 -13.70 3.20 -13.01
C CYS A 235 -15.00 2.50 -13.46
N PHE A 236 -15.63 1.75 -12.57
CA PHE A 236 -16.88 1.05 -12.85
C PHE A 236 -18.00 2.00 -13.30
N ILE A 237 -18.10 3.17 -12.69
CA ILE A 237 -19.11 4.19 -13.02
C ILE A 237 -18.88 4.72 -14.44
N SER A 238 -17.65 5.01 -14.84
CA SER A 238 -17.33 5.48 -16.18
C SER A 238 -17.63 4.43 -17.27
N LYS A 239 -17.44 3.15 -16.95
CA LYS A 239 -17.81 2.03 -17.86
C LYS A 239 -19.32 1.96 -18.04
N ARG A 240 -20.11 2.11 -16.97
CA ARG A 240 -21.57 2.10 -17.04
C ARG A 240 -22.10 3.27 -17.89
N LEU A 241 -21.60 4.48 -17.66
CA LEU A 241 -22.01 5.68 -18.42
C LEU A 241 -21.65 5.60 -19.92
N ARG A 242 -20.61 4.83 -20.30
CA ARG A 242 -20.29 4.60 -21.72
C ARG A 242 -21.22 3.59 -22.40
N ASN A 243 -21.74 2.62 -21.64
CA ASN A 243 -22.63 1.59 -22.17
C ASN A 243 -24.10 2.04 -22.26
N GLU A 244 -24.46 3.16 -21.63
CA GLU A 244 -25.79 3.76 -21.67
C GLU A 244 -25.91 4.85 -22.76
N LYS A 245 -24.84 5.11 -23.54
CA LYS A 245 -24.81 5.96 -24.75
C LYS A 245 -24.70 5.11 -26.00
#